data_7a20403243e1a66119175a93f8e4deb7
#
_entry.id   7a20403243e1a66119175a93f8e4deb7
#
_cell.length_a   1.000
_cell.length_b   1.000
_cell.length_c   1.000
_cell.angle_alpha   90.00
_cell.angle_beta   90.00
_cell.angle_gamma   90.00
#
_symmetry.space_group_name_H-M   'P 1'
#
loop_
_entity.id
_entity.type
_entity.pdbx_description
1 polymer ?
#
loop_
_entity_poly.entity_id
_entity_poly.type
_entity_poly.pdbx_seq_one_letter_code
_entity_poly.pdbx_strand_id
1 'polypeptide(L)'
;MNLKREILHSETRNNTEQPFPAEAEGLTRSYGDVTAIRGIDLTVEREEIFGLIGPDGSGKTTLLRILATLLIPDSGRASVEGMDTLRDMRKIRKIIGYMPGSFSLYRDLTVRENLNFFAAVFNTTVEENYELIRPIYSHIERFSGRKAGNLSGGMKQKLALSCALIHRPRLLLLDEPNTGVDAVSRSQLWDMLFELREEGMTIAVSTPYMEEARMCDRVALMQDGRILKVDSPASIVKEFPHDLYRVRSSRMRNLTEDLEEYGSAVSAHRFGDSVHFSMEAGESAGDELRGYLESKGHSGIEMERIEPSIEDSFIELMTGRPGPDE
;
A
#
# COMPACT_ATOMS: atom_id res chain seq x y z
N MET A 1 12.96 -49.46 39.62
CA MET A 1 13.14 -49.47 38.16
C MET A 1 11.90 -48.85 37.56
N ASN A 2 11.90 -47.64 37.07
CA ASN A 2 10.87 -46.74 36.50
C ASN A 2 10.75 -45.38 37.21
N LEU A 3 11.80 -44.59 37.11
CA LEU A 3 11.77 -43.18 37.51
C LEU A 3 12.71 -42.36 36.62
N LYS A 4 12.88 -42.78 35.34
CA LYS A 4 13.76 -42.11 34.35
C LYS A 4 13.11 -41.87 32.99
N ARG A 5 11.78 -41.83 32.89
CA ARG A 5 11.07 -41.63 31.61
C ARG A 5 10.14 -40.43 31.53
N GLU A 6 10.06 -39.57 32.55
CA GLU A 6 9.18 -38.38 32.56
C GLU A 6 9.88 -37.03 32.50
N ILE A 7 11.19 -36.96 32.24
CA ILE A 7 11.93 -35.68 32.19
C ILE A 7 12.41 -35.35 30.74
N LEU A 8 11.75 -35.84 29.73
CA LEU A 8 12.18 -35.65 28.34
C LEU A 8 11.09 -35.05 27.42
N HIS A 9 10.16 -34.26 27.94
CA HIS A 9 9.17 -33.56 27.10
C HIS A 9 8.88 -32.13 27.54
N SER A 10 9.86 -31.42 28.07
CA SER A 10 9.80 -29.97 28.21
C SER A 10 11.03 -29.30 27.58
N GLU A 11 11.43 -29.73 26.39
CA GLU A 11 12.22 -28.87 25.54
C GLU A 11 11.27 -27.80 24.99
N THR A 12 11.21 -26.68 25.69
CA THR A 12 10.76 -25.40 25.18
C THR A 12 11.45 -25.21 23.83
N ARG A 13 10.68 -25.27 22.74
CA ARG A 13 11.09 -24.78 21.44
C ARG A 13 11.41 -23.30 21.65
N ASN A 14 12.68 -22.97 21.86
CA ASN A 14 13.23 -21.66 21.59
C ASN A 14 13.20 -21.50 20.06
N ASN A 15 12.03 -21.25 19.52
CA ASN A 15 11.88 -20.75 18.17
C ASN A 15 12.24 -19.25 18.29
N THR A 16 13.52 -18.92 18.10
CA THR A 16 13.97 -17.55 17.92
C THR A 16 13.60 -17.12 16.51
N GLU A 17 12.28 -17.05 16.23
CA GLU A 17 11.78 -16.35 15.05
C GLU A 17 12.24 -14.91 15.16
N GLN A 18 12.91 -14.44 14.12
CA GLN A 18 13.31 -13.03 14.08
C GLN A 18 12.04 -12.17 14.14
N PRO A 19 12.06 -11.07 14.90
CA PRO A 19 10.89 -10.20 15.00
C PRO A 19 10.51 -9.64 13.62
N PHE A 20 9.23 -9.39 13.41
CA PHE A 20 8.75 -8.74 12.19
C PHE A 20 9.38 -7.35 12.02
N PRO A 21 9.71 -6.94 10.79
CA PRO A 21 10.15 -5.57 10.49
C PRO A 21 9.17 -4.50 10.95
N ALA A 22 7.85 -4.76 10.84
CA ALA A 22 6.80 -3.96 11.45
C ALA A 22 5.62 -4.85 11.85
N GLU A 23 5.01 -4.52 12.99
CA GLU A 23 3.84 -5.22 13.53
C GLU A 23 2.92 -4.23 14.24
N ALA A 24 1.62 -4.46 14.12
CA ALA A 24 0.56 -3.74 14.82
C ALA A 24 -0.45 -4.73 15.37
N GLU A 25 -0.91 -4.54 16.61
CA GLU A 25 -1.89 -5.35 17.33
C GLU A 25 -2.98 -4.48 17.93
N GLY A 26 -4.23 -4.64 17.49
CA GLY A 26 -5.40 -3.95 17.99
C GLY A 26 -5.26 -2.42 17.95
N LEU A 27 -4.54 -1.88 16.98
CA LEU A 27 -4.13 -0.49 16.94
C LEU A 27 -5.31 0.43 16.66
N THR A 28 -5.50 1.45 17.51
CA THR A 28 -6.53 2.48 17.29
C THR A 28 -5.95 3.88 17.32
N ARG A 29 -6.56 4.79 16.54
CA ARG A 29 -6.23 6.21 16.58
C ARG A 29 -7.39 7.07 16.09
N SER A 30 -7.73 8.11 16.87
CA SER A 30 -8.76 9.10 16.55
C SER A 30 -8.19 10.53 16.54
N TYR A 31 -8.84 11.41 15.78
CA TYR A 31 -8.59 12.84 15.72
C TYR A 31 -9.93 13.56 15.99
N GLY A 32 -10.16 13.98 17.24
CA GLY A 32 -11.47 14.46 17.65
C GLY A 32 -12.52 13.36 17.47
N ASP A 33 -13.57 13.66 16.72
CA ASP A 33 -14.68 12.70 16.48
C ASP A 33 -14.40 11.71 15.34
N VAL A 34 -13.27 11.87 14.63
CA VAL A 34 -12.91 11.00 13.50
C VAL A 34 -11.96 9.91 13.95
N THR A 35 -12.41 8.65 13.91
CA THR A 35 -11.54 7.49 14.16
C THR A 35 -10.82 7.09 12.86
N ALA A 36 -9.53 7.40 12.79
CA ALA A 36 -8.69 7.15 11.63
C ALA A 36 -8.16 5.71 11.54
N ILE A 37 -8.03 5.01 12.68
CA ILE A 37 -7.62 3.60 12.77
C ILE A 37 -8.52 2.91 13.79
N ARG A 38 -9.07 1.74 13.44
CA ARG A 38 -10.12 1.02 14.18
C ARG A 38 -9.73 -0.43 14.47
N GLY A 39 -8.76 -0.65 15.35
CA GLY A 39 -8.35 -2.00 15.75
C GLY A 39 -7.60 -2.73 14.64
N ILE A 40 -6.50 -2.15 14.15
CA ILE A 40 -5.68 -2.75 13.08
C ILE A 40 -4.73 -3.78 13.67
N ASP A 41 -4.77 -4.99 13.08
CA ASP A 41 -3.75 -6.03 13.21
C ASP A 41 -3.02 -6.17 11.87
N LEU A 42 -1.68 -6.11 11.90
CA LEU A 42 -0.85 -6.13 10.70
C LEU A 42 0.54 -6.65 11.00
N THR A 43 1.11 -7.41 10.06
CA THR A 43 2.51 -7.80 10.03
C THR A 43 3.13 -7.50 8.67
N VAL A 44 4.33 -6.92 8.66
CA VAL A 44 5.18 -6.77 7.47
C VAL A 44 6.29 -7.81 7.57
N GLU A 45 6.50 -8.57 6.50
CA GLU A 45 7.55 -9.60 6.44
C GLU A 45 8.87 -9.01 5.96
N ARG A 46 9.96 -9.79 6.12
CA ARG A 46 11.28 -9.33 5.69
C ARG A 46 11.42 -9.39 4.18
N GLU A 47 12.17 -8.43 3.65
CA GLU A 47 12.55 -8.40 2.23
C GLU A 47 11.35 -8.38 1.27
N GLU A 48 10.20 -7.80 1.71
CA GLU A 48 9.03 -7.60 0.87
C GLU A 48 8.77 -6.11 0.60
N ILE A 49 8.07 -5.84 -0.48
CA ILE A 49 7.36 -4.59 -0.70
C ILE A 49 5.93 -4.80 -0.24
N PHE A 50 5.59 -4.25 0.92
CA PHE A 50 4.25 -4.32 1.50
C PHE A 50 3.44 -3.06 1.16
N GLY A 51 2.28 -3.25 0.52
CA GLY A 51 1.40 -2.15 0.09
C GLY A 51 0.28 -1.87 1.10
N LEU A 52 0.15 -0.63 1.56
CA LEU A 52 -1.05 -0.12 2.23
C LEU A 52 -1.93 0.56 1.17
N ILE A 53 -2.96 -0.14 0.69
CA ILE A 53 -3.76 0.28 -0.45
C ILE A 53 -5.16 0.70 0.02
N GLY A 54 -5.64 1.84 -0.47
CA GLY A 54 -6.98 2.32 -0.13
C GLY A 54 -7.16 3.80 -0.45
N PRO A 55 -8.41 4.29 -0.48
CA PRO A 55 -8.71 5.68 -0.81
C PRO A 55 -8.14 6.67 0.21
N ASP A 56 -8.21 7.95 -0.13
CA ASP A 56 -7.86 9.02 0.79
C ASP A 56 -8.74 8.95 2.04
N GLY A 57 -8.12 9.15 3.22
CA GLY A 57 -8.81 9.04 4.49
C GLY A 57 -8.94 7.62 5.07
N SER A 58 -8.50 6.56 4.37
CA SER A 58 -8.60 5.17 4.86
C SER A 58 -7.68 4.83 6.05
N GLY A 59 -6.78 5.75 6.46
CA GLY A 59 -5.92 5.56 7.65
C GLY A 59 -4.46 5.22 7.34
N LYS A 60 -4.04 5.04 6.08
CA LYS A 60 -2.68 4.66 5.65
C LYS A 60 -1.58 5.53 6.26
N THR A 61 -1.67 6.84 6.05
CA THR A 61 -0.73 7.83 6.60
C THR A 61 -0.66 7.77 8.13
N THR A 62 -1.80 7.57 8.80
CA THR A 62 -1.86 7.46 10.26
C THR A 62 -1.10 6.23 10.75
N LEU A 63 -1.29 5.09 10.10
CA LEU A 63 -0.59 3.85 10.41
C LEU A 63 0.93 4.00 10.20
N LEU A 64 1.36 4.50 9.03
CA LEU A 64 2.79 4.74 8.77
C LEU A 64 3.42 5.69 9.77
N ARG A 65 2.73 6.76 10.18
CA ARG A 65 3.23 7.69 11.21
C ARG A 65 3.38 7.05 12.58
N ILE A 66 2.50 6.12 12.96
CA ILE A 66 2.65 5.36 14.22
C ILE A 66 3.89 4.45 14.13
N LEU A 67 4.04 3.69 13.05
CA LEU A 67 5.23 2.85 12.82
C LEU A 67 6.52 3.68 12.76
N ALA A 68 6.47 4.88 12.17
CA ALA A 68 7.59 5.82 12.14
C ALA A 68 7.83 6.54 13.49
N THR A 69 7.07 6.21 14.54
CA THR A 69 7.13 6.85 15.87
C THR A 69 6.82 8.36 15.87
N LEU A 70 6.12 8.84 14.88
CA LEU A 70 5.71 10.24 14.73
C LEU A 70 4.33 10.52 15.34
N LEU A 71 3.58 9.47 15.63
CA LEU A 71 2.25 9.53 16.20
C LEU A 71 2.08 8.46 17.28
N ILE A 72 1.42 8.82 18.37
CA ILE A 72 1.10 7.91 19.48
C ILE A 72 -0.29 7.32 19.20
N PRO A 73 -0.48 5.99 19.24
CA PRO A 73 -1.81 5.38 19.15
C PRO A 73 -2.63 5.67 20.42
N ASP A 74 -3.97 5.59 20.31
CA ASP A 74 -4.87 5.71 21.47
C ASP A 74 -4.93 4.40 22.24
N SER A 75 -4.89 3.25 21.53
CA SER A 75 -4.79 1.91 22.14
C SER A 75 -4.12 0.93 21.17
N GLY A 76 -3.89 -0.29 21.64
CA GLY A 76 -3.16 -1.32 20.92
C GLY A 76 -1.65 -1.15 21.05
N ARG A 77 -0.91 -1.91 20.25
CA ARG A 77 0.56 -1.90 20.24
C ARG A 77 1.07 -1.86 18.81
N ALA A 78 2.25 -1.25 18.63
CA ALA A 78 3.01 -1.36 17.39
C ALA A 78 4.47 -1.56 17.72
N SER A 79 5.15 -2.37 16.91
CA SER A 79 6.58 -2.61 17.04
C SER A 79 7.29 -2.52 15.68
N VAL A 80 8.57 -2.18 15.71
CA VAL A 80 9.47 -2.18 14.57
C VAL A 80 10.74 -2.91 14.95
N GLU A 81 11.10 -3.95 14.21
CA GLU A 81 12.21 -4.84 14.57
C GLU A 81 12.12 -5.34 16.03
N GLY A 82 10.93 -5.66 16.50
CA GLY A 82 10.64 -6.08 17.88
C GLY A 82 10.75 -4.97 18.92
N MET A 83 11.01 -3.74 18.53
CA MET A 83 11.09 -2.57 19.41
C MET A 83 9.74 -1.87 19.48
N ASP A 84 9.26 -1.58 20.69
CA ASP A 84 7.97 -0.89 20.93
C ASP A 84 8.04 0.58 20.45
N THR A 85 7.06 0.99 19.63
CA THR A 85 7.03 2.33 19.01
C THR A 85 6.92 3.48 20.02
N LEU A 86 6.50 3.22 21.26
CA LEU A 86 6.41 4.23 22.32
C LEU A 86 7.65 4.28 23.20
N ARG A 87 8.21 3.10 23.55
CA ARG A 87 9.31 2.99 24.49
C ARG A 87 10.68 3.17 23.83
N ASP A 88 10.83 2.67 22.59
CA ASP A 88 12.09 2.59 21.88
C ASP A 88 12.22 3.60 20.72
N MET A 89 11.40 4.67 20.70
CA MET A 89 11.34 5.66 19.61
C MET A 89 12.72 6.09 19.08
N ARG A 90 13.67 6.37 19.99
CA ARG A 90 15.02 6.83 19.58
C ARG A 90 15.83 5.77 18.87
N LYS A 91 15.62 4.48 19.20
CA LYS A 91 16.29 3.35 18.55
C LYS A 91 15.68 3.10 17.18
N ILE A 92 14.33 3.07 17.12
CA ILE A 92 13.57 2.85 15.89
C ILE A 92 13.93 3.91 14.84
N ARG A 93 13.94 5.20 15.21
CA ARG A 93 14.29 6.32 14.31
C ARG A 93 15.69 6.22 13.69
N LYS A 94 16.59 5.42 14.25
CA LYS A 94 17.93 5.20 13.70
C LYS A 94 17.98 4.11 12.64
N ILE A 95 16.93 3.27 12.58
CA ILE A 95 16.90 2.10 11.70
C ILE A 95 15.79 2.12 10.68
N ILE A 96 14.95 3.15 10.70
CA ILE A 96 13.90 3.35 9.69
C ILE A 96 14.24 4.51 8.77
N GLY A 97 13.90 4.37 7.48
CA GLY A 97 13.77 5.48 6.56
C GLY A 97 12.29 5.87 6.45
N TYR A 98 11.95 7.14 6.57
CA TYR A 98 10.57 7.62 6.39
C TYR A 98 10.51 8.75 5.37
N MET A 99 9.68 8.56 4.36
CA MET A 99 9.36 9.57 3.36
C MET A 99 7.88 9.94 3.47
N PRO A 100 7.54 11.15 3.94
CA PRO A 100 6.16 11.60 4.03
C PRO A 100 5.60 11.99 2.65
N GLY A 101 4.28 11.90 2.47
CA GLY A 101 3.60 12.22 1.21
C GLY A 101 3.73 13.68 0.76
N SER A 102 4.00 14.60 1.69
CA SER A 102 4.35 15.99 1.35
C SER A 102 5.85 16.19 1.37
N PHE A 103 6.36 17.02 0.42
CA PHE A 103 7.79 17.34 0.36
C PHE A 103 8.27 18.04 1.63
N SER A 104 9.06 17.35 2.44
CA SER A 104 9.49 17.73 3.80
C SER A 104 10.94 18.18 3.89
N LEU A 105 11.69 18.19 2.79
CA LEU A 105 13.09 18.60 2.78
C LEU A 105 13.26 20.14 2.77
N TYR A 106 14.45 20.59 3.11
CA TYR A 106 14.78 22.02 3.17
C TYR A 106 14.84 22.62 1.76
N ARG A 107 13.83 23.41 1.40
CA ARG A 107 13.67 23.97 0.04
C ARG A 107 14.77 24.96 -0.33
N ASP A 108 15.33 25.67 0.64
CA ASP A 108 16.38 26.65 0.44
C ASP A 108 17.79 26.06 0.36
N LEU A 109 17.95 24.83 0.82
CA LEU A 109 19.18 24.07 0.68
C LEU A 109 19.25 23.43 -0.71
N THR A 110 20.46 23.28 -1.21
CA THR A 110 20.74 22.53 -2.45
C THR A 110 20.51 21.02 -2.25
N VAL A 111 20.49 20.27 -3.33
CA VAL A 111 20.41 18.80 -3.31
C VAL A 111 21.53 18.21 -2.43
N ARG A 112 22.78 18.67 -2.64
CA ARG A 112 23.95 18.20 -1.87
C ARG A 112 23.84 18.59 -0.39
N GLU A 113 23.43 19.81 -0.08
CA GLU A 113 23.28 20.26 1.31
C GLU A 113 22.20 19.49 2.06
N ASN A 114 21.06 19.15 1.40
CA ASN A 114 20.06 18.27 2.00
C ASN A 114 20.66 16.89 2.34
N LEU A 115 21.33 16.24 1.38
CA LEU A 115 21.96 14.93 1.62
C LEU A 115 22.98 14.99 2.76
N ASN A 116 23.87 15.97 2.74
CA ASN A 116 24.88 16.16 3.80
C ASN A 116 24.24 16.39 5.16
N PHE A 117 23.15 17.17 5.20
CA PHE A 117 22.40 17.41 6.44
C PHE A 117 21.86 16.11 7.03
N PHE A 118 21.16 15.30 6.22
CA PHE A 118 20.61 14.04 6.71
C PHE A 118 21.72 13.03 7.05
N ALA A 119 22.79 12.94 6.27
CA ALA A 119 23.94 12.11 6.60
C ALA A 119 24.52 12.51 7.96
N ALA A 120 24.72 13.80 8.21
CA ALA A 120 25.24 14.30 9.50
C ALA A 120 24.30 14.00 10.68
N VAL A 121 22.97 14.10 10.50
CA VAL A 121 21.97 13.73 11.54
C VAL A 121 22.14 12.28 12.00
N PHE A 122 22.51 11.37 11.08
CA PHE A 122 22.70 9.96 11.36
C PHE A 122 24.17 9.57 11.60
N ASN A 123 25.10 10.55 11.76
CA ASN A 123 26.53 10.35 11.96
C ASN A 123 27.20 9.51 10.87
N THR A 124 26.87 9.76 9.63
CA THR A 124 27.47 9.16 8.42
C THR A 124 27.78 10.24 7.39
N THR A 125 28.33 9.85 6.24
CA THR A 125 28.61 10.74 5.12
C THR A 125 27.92 10.25 3.84
N VAL A 126 27.78 11.13 2.85
CA VAL A 126 27.24 10.76 1.53
C VAL A 126 28.20 9.77 0.86
N GLU A 127 29.48 9.95 1.00
CA GLU A 127 30.54 9.13 0.40
C GLU A 127 30.51 7.68 0.95
N GLU A 128 30.32 7.51 2.26
CA GLU A 128 30.22 6.18 2.90
C GLU A 128 29.05 5.36 2.39
N ASN A 129 27.93 6.01 2.05
CA ASN A 129 26.70 5.35 1.63
C ASN A 129 26.31 5.65 0.17
N TYR A 130 27.25 6.15 -0.64
CA TYR A 130 27.00 6.52 -2.03
C TYR A 130 26.45 5.35 -2.85
N GLU A 131 27.05 4.17 -2.74
CA GLU A 131 26.62 2.99 -3.49
C GLU A 131 25.18 2.59 -3.20
N LEU A 132 24.70 2.73 -1.97
CA LEU A 132 23.30 2.47 -1.60
C LEU A 132 22.33 3.45 -2.26
N ILE A 133 22.67 4.74 -2.29
CA ILE A 133 21.79 5.77 -2.86
C ILE A 133 22.04 6.00 -4.36
N ARG A 134 23.12 5.47 -4.93
CA ARG A 134 23.53 5.67 -6.32
C ARG A 134 22.44 5.36 -7.35
N PRO A 135 21.67 4.26 -7.25
CA PRO A 135 20.60 3.94 -8.20
C PRO A 135 19.58 5.09 -8.33
N ILE A 136 19.36 5.83 -7.24
CA ILE A 136 18.40 6.93 -7.17
C ILE A 136 19.08 8.28 -7.39
N TYR A 137 20.18 8.53 -6.66
CA TYR A 137 20.86 9.83 -6.60
C TYR A 137 21.52 10.19 -7.93
N SER A 138 22.07 9.23 -8.67
CA SER A 138 22.71 9.47 -9.97
C SER A 138 21.82 10.21 -10.97
N HIS A 139 20.51 10.02 -10.91
CA HIS A 139 19.53 10.73 -11.75
C HIS A 139 19.46 12.24 -11.49
N ILE A 140 19.81 12.67 -10.26
CA ILE A 140 19.74 14.08 -9.83
C ILE A 140 21.10 14.66 -9.46
N GLU A 141 22.17 13.89 -9.43
CA GLU A 141 23.50 14.30 -9.00
C GLU A 141 24.05 15.49 -9.80
N ARG A 142 23.81 15.53 -11.12
CA ARG A 142 24.18 16.68 -11.98
C ARG A 142 23.52 17.99 -11.55
N PHE A 143 22.49 17.94 -10.72
CA PHE A 143 21.79 19.10 -10.16
C PHE A 143 22.14 19.33 -8.69
N SER A 144 23.24 18.73 -8.18
CA SER A 144 23.65 18.76 -6.77
C SER A 144 23.76 20.18 -6.18
N GLY A 145 24.08 21.19 -7.00
CA GLY A 145 24.11 22.61 -6.60
C GLY A 145 22.78 23.35 -6.73
N ARG A 146 21.69 22.71 -7.23
CA ARG A 146 20.38 23.35 -7.37
C ARG A 146 19.61 23.28 -6.06
N LYS A 147 18.94 24.37 -5.67
CA LYS A 147 18.05 24.40 -4.49
C LYS A 147 16.91 23.40 -4.66
N ALA A 148 16.60 22.66 -3.60
CA ALA A 148 15.56 21.62 -3.59
C ALA A 148 14.16 22.18 -3.93
N GLY A 149 13.87 23.43 -3.57
CA GLY A 149 12.64 24.11 -3.95
C GLY A 149 12.43 24.23 -5.46
N ASN A 150 13.50 24.29 -6.26
CA ASN A 150 13.50 24.48 -7.70
C ASN A 150 13.59 23.15 -8.50
N LEU A 151 13.44 22.00 -7.85
CA LEU A 151 13.38 20.71 -8.49
C LEU A 151 11.97 20.39 -9.00
N SER A 152 11.88 19.56 -10.06
CA SER A 152 10.59 18.97 -10.47
C SER A 152 10.05 18.00 -9.41
N GLY A 153 8.78 17.59 -9.51
CA GLY A 153 8.16 16.64 -8.59
C GLY A 153 8.97 15.34 -8.48
N GLY A 154 9.26 14.68 -9.58
CA GLY A 154 10.05 13.44 -9.60
C GLY A 154 11.49 13.61 -9.09
N MET A 155 12.13 14.77 -9.32
CA MET A 155 13.44 15.05 -8.73
C MET A 155 13.37 15.24 -7.21
N LYS A 156 12.31 15.89 -6.71
CA LYS A 156 12.07 16.04 -5.26
C LYS A 156 11.89 14.70 -4.58
N GLN A 157 11.18 13.79 -5.22
CA GLN A 157 11.01 12.42 -4.70
C GLN A 157 12.32 11.66 -4.65
N LYS A 158 13.11 11.70 -5.74
CA LYS A 158 14.44 11.07 -5.76
C LYS A 158 15.34 11.61 -4.66
N LEU A 159 15.31 12.92 -4.43
CA LEU A 159 16.06 13.53 -3.33
C LEU A 159 15.53 13.05 -1.96
N ALA A 160 14.21 13.03 -1.76
CA ALA A 160 13.61 12.60 -0.51
C ALA A 160 13.93 11.12 -0.19
N LEU A 161 13.82 10.27 -1.21
CA LEU A 161 14.17 8.85 -1.07
C LEU A 161 15.65 8.65 -0.79
N SER A 162 16.55 9.38 -1.50
CA SER A 162 18.00 9.34 -1.21
C SER A 162 18.32 9.77 0.22
N CYS A 163 17.65 10.81 0.74
CA CYS A 163 17.81 11.26 2.13
C CYS A 163 17.25 10.22 3.13
N ALA A 164 16.15 9.55 2.82
CA ALA A 164 15.59 8.50 3.68
C ALA A 164 16.46 7.24 3.75
N LEU A 165 17.26 6.98 2.71
CA LEU A 165 18.15 5.82 2.60
C LEU A 165 19.57 6.06 3.13
N ILE A 166 20.00 7.32 3.30
CA ILE A 166 21.40 7.69 3.53
C ILE A 166 22.06 7.02 4.74
N HIS A 167 21.27 6.55 5.69
CA HIS A 167 21.75 5.91 6.93
C HIS A 167 21.56 4.39 6.97
N ARG A 168 21.29 3.76 5.81
CA ARG A 168 21.05 2.31 5.65
C ARG A 168 19.96 1.79 6.57
N PRO A 169 18.71 2.24 6.41
CA PRO A 169 17.59 1.78 7.23
C PRO A 169 17.33 0.28 7.01
N ARG A 170 16.75 -0.38 8.02
CA ARG A 170 16.27 -1.77 7.91
C ARG A 170 14.86 -1.85 7.37
N LEU A 171 14.07 -0.81 7.58
CA LEU A 171 12.70 -0.68 7.11
C LEU A 171 12.51 0.71 6.48
N LEU A 172 12.02 0.73 5.24
CA LEU A 172 11.69 1.95 4.52
C LEU A 172 10.16 2.13 4.51
N LEU A 173 9.69 3.25 5.06
CA LEU A 173 8.29 3.63 5.13
C LEU A 173 8.04 4.78 4.14
N LEU A 174 7.22 4.56 3.12
CA LEU A 174 6.92 5.52 2.05
C LEU A 174 5.44 5.88 2.07
N ASP A 175 5.14 7.13 2.40
CA ASP A 175 3.78 7.63 2.47
C ASP A 175 3.41 8.34 1.15
N GLU A 176 2.64 7.68 0.31
CA GLU A 176 2.18 8.15 -1.01
C GLU A 176 3.31 8.72 -1.90
N PRO A 177 4.39 7.96 -2.13
CA PRO A 177 5.58 8.48 -2.81
C PRO A 177 5.32 8.89 -4.27
N ASN A 178 4.23 8.45 -4.88
CA ASN A 178 3.86 8.69 -6.27
C ASN A 178 2.83 9.80 -6.48
N THR A 179 2.32 10.41 -5.41
CA THR A 179 1.29 11.45 -5.52
C THR A 179 1.85 12.72 -6.17
N GLY A 180 1.18 13.20 -7.23
CA GLY A 180 1.57 14.38 -7.97
C GLY A 180 2.77 14.21 -8.90
N VAL A 181 3.08 12.98 -9.31
CA VAL A 181 4.21 12.64 -10.19
C VAL A 181 3.71 12.11 -11.53
N ASP A 182 4.45 12.43 -12.60
CA ASP A 182 4.15 11.92 -13.93
C ASP A 182 4.40 10.41 -14.05
N ALA A 183 3.77 9.76 -15.05
CA ALA A 183 3.81 8.31 -15.23
C ALA A 183 5.24 7.74 -15.40
N VAL A 184 6.13 8.48 -16.04
CA VAL A 184 7.53 8.04 -16.27
C VAL A 184 8.29 8.04 -14.93
N SER A 185 8.16 9.11 -14.16
CA SER A 185 8.79 9.21 -12.84
C SER A 185 8.23 8.17 -11.86
N ARG A 186 6.94 7.83 -11.95
CA ARG A 186 6.29 6.77 -11.18
C ARG A 186 6.89 5.40 -11.50
N SER A 187 6.99 5.03 -12.78
CA SER A 187 7.64 3.77 -13.20
C SER A 187 9.07 3.67 -12.67
N GLN A 188 9.86 4.74 -12.83
CA GLN A 188 11.23 4.77 -12.33
C GLN A 188 11.32 4.60 -10.80
N LEU A 189 10.35 5.11 -10.04
CA LEU A 189 10.33 4.90 -8.60
C LEU A 189 10.11 3.41 -8.26
N TRP A 190 9.15 2.76 -8.91
CA TRP A 190 8.92 1.33 -8.69
C TRP A 190 10.14 0.47 -9.08
N ASP A 191 10.79 0.77 -10.20
CA ASP A 191 12.03 0.10 -10.59
C ASP A 191 13.10 0.19 -9.49
N MET A 192 13.28 1.39 -8.91
CA MET A 192 14.20 1.62 -7.78
C MET A 192 13.79 0.86 -6.51
N LEU A 193 12.48 0.77 -6.20
CA LEU A 193 12.01 0.01 -5.03
C LEU A 193 12.25 -1.50 -5.22
N PHE A 194 12.09 -2.02 -6.44
CA PHE A 194 12.43 -3.40 -6.75
C PHE A 194 13.93 -3.67 -6.56
N GLU A 195 14.82 -2.80 -7.05
CA GLU A 195 16.26 -2.92 -6.84
C GLU A 195 16.60 -2.95 -5.34
N LEU A 196 16.02 -2.04 -4.54
CA LEU A 196 16.24 -2.01 -3.08
C LEU A 196 15.75 -3.29 -2.39
N ARG A 197 14.60 -3.84 -2.81
CA ARG A 197 14.09 -5.11 -2.27
C ARG A 197 15.03 -6.27 -2.62
N GLU A 198 15.51 -6.36 -3.86
CA GLU A 198 16.49 -7.38 -4.27
C GLU A 198 17.81 -7.30 -3.46
N GLU A 199 18.15 -6.11 -2.94
CA GLU A 199 19.28 -5.90 -2.01
C GLU A 199 18.92 -6.26 -0.56
N GLY A 200 17.74 -6.83 -0.27
CA GLY A 200 17.29 -7.28 1.04
C GLY A 200 16.60 -6.21 1.89
N MET A 201 16.14 -5.10 1.27
CA MET A 201 15.41 -4.06 2.01
C MET A 201 13.94 -4.42 2.17
N THR A 202 13.40 -4.22 3.37
CA THR A 202 11.95 -4.26 3.62
C THR A 202 11.35 -2.89 3.40
N ILE A 203 10.25 -2.83 2.64
CA ILE A 203 9.61 -1.58 2.23
C ILE A 203 8.11 -1.64 2.54
N ALA A 204 7.57 -0.66 3.24
CA ALA A 204 6.13 -0.45 3.35
C ALA A 204 5.74 0.84 2.62
N VAL A 205 4.85 0.72 1.63
CA VAL A 205 4.43 1.84 0.78
C VAL A 205 2.93 2.05 0.88
N SER A 206 2.48 3.28 1.12
CA SER A 206 1.06 3.63 1.02
C SER A 206 0.75 4.25 -0.35
N THR A 207 -0.42 3.93 -0.89
CA THR A 207 -0.91 4.53 -2.13
C THR A 207 -2.44 4.49 -2.23
N PRO A 208 -3.09 5.54 -2.80
CA PRO A 208 -4.50 5.49 -3.14
C PRO A 208 -4.76 4.79 -4.49
N TYR A 209 -3.73 4.47 -5.26
CA TYR A 209 -3.86 3.89 -6.59
C TYR A 209 -3.92 2.36 -6.53
N MET A 210 -5.11 1.78 -6.76
CA MET A 210 -5.34 0.33 -6.71
C MET A 210 -4.45 -0.44 -7.69
N GLU A 211 -4.15 0.14 -8.85
CA GLU A 211 -3.28 -0.45 -9.87
C GLU A 211 -1.83 -0.68 -9.38
N GLU A 212 -1.38 0.08 -8.38
CA GLU A 212 -0.04 -0.08 -7.79
C GLU A 212 0.05 -1.30 -6.87
N ALA A 213 -1.08 -1.85 -6.43
CA ALA A 213 -1.12 -3.06 -5.59
C ALA A 213 -0.35 -4.23 -6.23
N ARG A 214 -0.44 -4.39 -7.55
CA ARG A 214 0.28 -5.46 -8.29
C ARG A 214 1.79 -5.34 -8.28
N MET A 215 2.33 -4.19 -7.85
CA MET A 215 3.77 -3.96 -7.70
C MET A 215 4.28 -4.38 -6.31
N CYS A 216 3.37 -4.79 -5.42
CA CYS A 216 3.70 -5.23 -4.07
C CYS A 216 3.68 -6.75 -3.96
N ASP A 217 4.48 -7.31 -3.07
CA ASP A 217 4.47 -8.75 -2.77
C ASP A 217 3.22 -9.12 -1.99
N ARG A 218 2.87 -8.32 -0.97
CA ARG A 218 1.62 -8.42 -0.20
C ARG A 218 1.01 -7.03 -0.03
N VAL A 219 -0.30 -6.99 0.12
CA VAL A 219 -1.03 -5.73 0.34
C VAL A 219 -2.04 -5.86 1.48
N ALA A 220 -2.23 -4.77 2.21
CA ALA A 220 -3.38 -4.56 3.07
C ALA A 220 -4.35 -3.61 2.36
N LEU A 221 -5.53 -4.08 2.03
CA LEU A 221 -6.62 -3.26 1.51
C LEU A 221 -7.30 -2.55 2.68
N MET A 222 -7.28 -1.22 2.69
CA MET A 222 -7.74 -0.39 3.81
C MET A 222 -8.94 0.46 3.42
N GLN A 223 -9.97 0.48 4.28
CA GLN A 223 -11.14 1.35 4.17
C GLN A 223 -11.62 1.77 5.56
N ASP A 224 -11.97 3.04 5.74
CA ASP A 224 -12.57 3.61 6.96
C ASP A 224 -11.82 3.24 8.27
N GLY A 225 -10.50 3.23 8.20
CA GLY A 225 -9.64 2.91 9.34
C GLY A 225 -9.54 1.42 9.67
N ARG A 226 -10.03 0.53 8.81
CA ARG A 226 -9.96 -0.93 8.96
C ARG A 226 -9.15 -1.56 7.83
N ILE A 227 -8.61 -2.73 8.11
CA ILE A 227 -8.07 -3.61 7.06
C ILE A 227 -9.20 -4.54 6.61
N LEU A 228 -9.48 -4.55 5.31
CA LEU A 228 -10.45 -5.44 4.69
C LEU A 228 -9.85 -6.81 4.44
N LYS A 229 -8.64 -6.85 3.90
CA LYS A 229 -7.91 -8.07 3.53
C LYS A 229 -6.42 -7.80 3.53
N VAL A 230 -5.64 -8.82 3.91
CA VAL A 230 -4.17 -8.85 3.73
C VAL A 230 -3.83 -10.12 2.99
N ASP A 231 -3.24 -9.99 1.80
CA ASP A 231 -2.73 -11.14 1.03
C ASP A 231 -1.85 -10.63 -0.14
N SER A 232 -1.32 -11.56 -0.94
CA SER A 232 -0.73 -11.22 -2.23
C SER A 232 -1.81 -10.71 -3.20
N PRO A 233 -1.50 -9.76 -4.09
CA PRO A 233 -2.47 -9.26 -5.07
C PRO A 233 -3.11 -10.38 -5.91
N ALA A 234 -2.33 -11.39 -6.28
CA ALA A 234 -2.82 -12.52 -7.04
C ALA A 234 -3.83 -13.39 -6.27
N SER A 235 -3.60 -13.59 -4.96
CA SER A 235 -4.54 -14.33 -4.09
C SER A 235 -5.85 -13.56 -3.93
N ILE A 236 -5.78 -12.25 -3.70
CA ILE A 236 -6.97 -11.41 -3.55
C ILE A 236 -7.86 -11.46 -4.80
N VAL A 237 -7.26 -11.31 -5.98
CA VAL A 237 -7.98 -11.39 -7.27
C VAL A 237 -8.59 -12.78 -7.48
N LYS A 238 -7.85 -13.85 -7.14
CA LYS A 238 -8.33 -15.23 -7.31
C LYS A 238 -9.52 -15.58 -6.42
N GLU A 239 -9.66 -14.93 -5.28
CA GLU A 239 -10.77 -15.13 -4.34
C GLU A 239 -12.04 -14.36 -4.72
N PHE A 240 -12.02 -13.56 -5.82
CA PHE A 240 -13.22 -12.88 -6.31
C PHE A 240 -14.33 -13.87 -6.64
N PRO A 241 -15.52 -13.78 -6.01
CA PRO A 241 -16.47 -14.89 -5.99
C PRO A 241 -17.41 -14.94 -7.21
N HIS A 242 -17.39 -13.94 -8.08
CA HIS A 242 -18.39 -13.73 -9.14
C HIS A 242 -17.79 -13.85 -10.54
N ASP A 243 -18.63 -14.10 -11.53
CA ASP A 243 -18.28 -13.93 -12.93
C ASP A 243 -18.34 -12.45 -13.30
N LEU A 244 -17.26 -11.91 -13.86
CA LEU A 244 -17.13 -10.49 -14.16
C LEU A 244 -17.13 -10.23 -15.67
N TYR A 245 -17.93 -9.27 -16.08
CA TYR A 245 -18.08 -8.86 -17.48
C TYR A 245 -17.78 -7.37 -17.64
N ARG A 246 -17.05 -7.03 -18.68
CA ARG A 246 -16.94 -5.67 -19.18
C ARG A 246 -18.07 -5.41 -20.17
N VAL A 247 -18.93 -4.43 -19.89
CA VAL A 247 -20.09 -4.08 -20.73
C VAL A 247 -19.94 -2.65 -21.22
N ARG A 248 -20.20 -2.45 -22.51
CA ARG A 248 -20.29 -1.14 -23.15
C ARG A 248 -21.59 -1.04 -23.97
N SER A 249 -22.12 0.17 -24.10
CA SER A 249 -23.23 0.45 -25.00
C SER A 249 -23.22 1.89 -25.48
N SER A 250 -24.01 2.19 -26.48
CA SER A 250 -24.21 3.58 -26.97
C SER A 250 -24.82 4.53 -25.92
N ARG A 251 -25.45 3.99 -24.86
CA ARG A 251 -26.14 4.76 -23.80
C ARG A 251 -25.48 4.52 -22.44
N MET A 252 -24.17 4.79 -22.34
CA MET A 252 -23.37 4.57 -21.12
C MET A 252 -23.96 5.21 -19.85
N ARG A 253 -24.72 6.30 -19.99
CA ARG A 253 -25.27 7.05 -18.84
C ARG A 253 -26.25 6.23 -17.99
N ASN A 254 -27.02 5.37 -18.61
CA ASN A 254 -28.09 4.56 -17.98
C ASN A 254 -27.61 3.11 -17.78
N LEU A 255 -26.46 2.74 -18.36
CA LEU A 255 -26.03 1.33 -18.42
C LEU A 255 -25.83 0.72 -17.04
N THR A 256 -25.28 1.47 -16.08
CA THR A 256 -25.06 0.97 -14.71
C THR A 256 -26.38 0.64 -14.02
N GLU A 257 -27.33 1.60 -14.03
CA GLU A 257 -28.68 1.42 -13.44
C GLU A 257 -29.44 0.26 -14.08
N ASP A 258 -29.43 0.19 -15.42
CA ASP A 258 -30.12 -0.88 -16.15
C ASP A 258 -29.46 -2.27 -15.90
N LEU A 259 -28.14 -2.33 -15.68
CA LEU A 259 -27.45 -3.57 -15.31
C LEU A 259 -27.75 -3.97 -13.85
N GLU A 260 -27.81 -3.03 -12.92
CA GLU A 260 -28.17 -3.30 -11.51
C GLU A 260 -29.61 -3.84 -11.37
N GLU A 261 -30.53 -3.46 -12.27
CA GLU A 261 -31.90 -3.98 -12.30
C GLU A 261 -32.02 -5.37 -12.94
N TYR A 262 -30.95 -5.92 -13.54
CA TYR A 262 -31.02 -7.24 -14.15
C TYR A 262 -31.09 -8.34 -13.08
N GLY A 263 -31.94 -9.36 -13.30
CA GLY A 263 -32.34 -10.33 -12.27
C GLY A 263 -31.21 -11.14 -11.63
N SER A 264 -30.10 -11.35 -12.35
CA SER A 264 -28.91 -12.07 -11.87
C SER A 264 -27.75 -11.13 -11.52
N ALA A 265 -28.00 -9.81 -11.43
CA ALA A 265 -26.98 -8.82 -11.08
C ALA A 265 -26.54 -8.97 -9.63
N VAL A 266 -25.22 -9.03 -9.41
CA VAL A 266 -24.62 -8.85 -8.09
C VAL A 266 -24.19 -7.41 -7.91
N SER A 267 -23.48 -6.83 -8.88
CA SER A 267 -23.09 -5.42 -8.87
C SER A 267 -22.76 -4.90 -10.27
N ALA A 268 -22.85 -3.58 -10.44
CA ALA A 268 -22.42 -2.91 -11.66
C ALA A 268 -21.68 -1.61 -11.30
N HIS A 269 -20.43 -1.49 -11.71
CA HIS A 269 -19.60 -0.32 -11.37
C HIS A 269 -18.97 0.27 -12.63
N ARG A 270 -18.94 1.60 -12.71
CA ARG A 270 -18.37 2.29 -13.86
C ARG A 270 -16.86 2.32 -13.82
N PHE A 271 -16.20 1.82 -14.87
CA PHE A 271 -14.76 1.84 -15.09
C PHE A 271 -14.45 2.58 -16.40
N GLY A 272 -14.16 3.86 -16.30
CA GLY A 272 -13.84 4.69 -17.46
C GLY A 272 -14.96 4.72 -18.51
N ASP A 273 -14.71 4.08 -19.66
CA ASP A 273 -15.63 3.98 -20.80
C ASP A 273 -16.47 2.69 -20.83
N SER A 274 -16.45 1.92 -19.76
CA SER A 274 -17.17 0.65 -19.61
C SER A 274 -17.81 0.53 -18.23
N VAL A 275 -18.67 -0.48 -18.08
CA VAL A 275 -19.19 -0.92 -16.79
C VAL A 275 -18.65 -2.32 -16.52
N HIS A 276 -18.07 -2.53 -15.35
CA HIS A 276 -17.77 -3.86 -14.82
C HIS A 276 -19.03 -4.38 -14.13
N PHE A 277 -19.55 -5.46 -14.65
CA PHE A 277 -20.79 -6.09 -14.23
C PHE A 277 -20.52 -7.47 -13.69
N SER A 278 -20.86 -7.71 -12.42
CA SER A 278 -20.72 -9.02 -11.78
C SER A 278 -22.05 -9.74 -11.68
N MET A 279 -22.01 -11.03 -11.96
CA MET A 279 -23.12 -11.98 -11.88
C MET A 279 -22.75 -13.14 -10.96
N GLU A 280 -23.74 -13.87 -10.45
CA GLU A 280 -23.49 -15.11 -9.71
C GLU A 280 -22.65 -16.09 -10.54
N ALA A 281 -21.73 -16.79 -9.86
CA ALA A 281 -20.79 -17.68 -10.52
C ALA A 281 -21.54 -18.84 -11.24
N GLY A 282 -21.18 -19.07 -12.50
CA GLY A 282 -21.80 -20.10 -13.34
C GLY A 282 -22.95 -19.61 -14.22
N GLU A 283 -23.39 -18.36 -14.07
CA GLU A 283 -24.31 -17.74 -15.00
C GLU A 283 -23.55 -17.11 -16.19
N SER A 284 -24.19 -17.04 -17.34
CA SER A 284 -23.59 -16.50 -18.55
C SER A 284 -24.29 -15.22 -18.98
N ALA A 285 -23.55 -14.13 -19.10
CA ALA A 285 -24.01 -12.89 -19.74
C ALA A 285 -24.10 -13.13 -21.27
N GLY A 286 -25.05 -13.93 -21.68
CA GLY A 286 -25.27 -14.29 -23.07
C GLY A 286 -26.32 -13.42 -23.75
N ASP A 287 -27.04 -14.09 -24.67
CA ASP A 287 -28.11 -13.42 -25.48
C ASP A 287 -29.24 -12.88 -24.62
N GLU A 288 -29.50 -13.43 -23.43
CA GLU A 288 -30.54 -12.96 -22.51
C GLU A 288 -30.26 -11.58 -21.98
N LEU A 289 -29.05 -11.33 -21.46
CA LEU A 289 -28.63 -9.99 -21.00
C LEU A 289 -28.58 -9.00 -22.15
N ARG A 290 -28.12 -9.44 -23.34
CA ARG A 290 -28.15 -8.59 -24.54
C ARG A 290 -29.56 -8.18 -24.89
N GLY A 291 -30.51 -9.14 -24.97
CA GLY A 291 -31.91 -8.88 -25.26
C GLY A 291 -32.57 -7.98 -24.21
N TYR A 292 -32.24 -8.16 -22.94
CA TYR A 292 -32.70 -7.26 -21.88
C TYR A 292 -32.21 -5.83 -22.09
N LEU A 293 -30.92 -5.62 -22.34
CA LEU A 293 -30.34 -4.28 -22.57
C LEU A 293 -30.94 -3.62 -23.84
N GLU A 294 -31.16 -4.41 -24.91
CA GLU A 294 -31.84 -3.92 -26.13
C GLU A 294 -33.25 -3.48 -25.81
N SER A 295 -33.99 -4.20 -24.96
CA SER A 295 -35.37 -3.82 -24.54
C SER A 295 -35.38 -2.52 -23.72
N LYS A 296 -34.28 -2.19 -23.02
CA LYS A 296 -34.06 -0.92 -22.32
C LYS A 296 -33.60 0.21 -23.27
N GLY A 297 -33.41 -0.10 -24.56
CA GLY A 297 -33.05 0.87 -25.62
C GLY A 297 -31.53 1.07 -25.77
N HIS A 298 -30.71 0.15 -25.28
CA HIS A 298 -29.26 0.11 -25.58
C HIS A 298 -29.03 -0.43 -26.99
N SER A 299 -27.95 0.06 -27.62
CA SER A 299 -27.48 -0.42 -28.93
C SER A 299 -25.95 -0.43 -28.93
N GLY A 300 -25.33 -1.13 -29.89
CA GLY A 300 -23.89 -1.29 -29.94
C GLY A 300 -23.33 -1.94 -28.67
N ILE A 301 -24.05 -2.96 -28.18
CA ILE A 301 -23.69 -3.63 -26.92
C ILE A 301 -22.48 -4.53 -27.16
N GLU A 302 -21.40 -4.24 -26.45
CA GLU A 302 -20.22 -5.08 -26.35
C GLU A 302 -20.15 -5.68 -24.95
N MET A 303 -20.00 -7.00 -24.86
CA MET A 303 -19.87 -7.74 -23.62
C MET A 303 -18.71 -8.71 -23.72
N GLU A 304 -17.80 -8.66 -22.76
CA GLU A 304 -16.63 -9.51 -22.67
C GLU A 304 -16.45 -10.00 -21.23
N ARG A 305 -16.29 -11.30 -21.03
CA ARG A 305 -15.90 -11.82 -19.73
C ARG A 305 -14.44 -11.45 -19.47
N ILE A 306 -14.16 -10.86 -18.33
CA ILE A 306 -12.83 -10.40 -17.94
C ILE A 306 -12.41 -11.04 -16.62
N GLU A 307 -11.08 -11.06 -16.39
CA GLU A 307 -10.54 -11.37 -15.07
C GLU A 307 -10.71 -10.15 -14.15
N PRO A 308 -11.06 -10.36 -12.86
CA PRO A 308 -11.17 -9.26 -11.91
C PRO A 308 -9.82 -8.57 -11.68
N SER A 309 -9.88 -7.31 -11.36
CA SER A 309 -8.76 -6.51 -10.89
C SER A 309 -8.76 -6.42 -9.35
N ILE A 310 -7.69 -5.85 -8.78
CA ILE A 310 -7.66 -5.51 -7.35
C ILE A 310 -8.77 -4.52 -7.00
N GLU A 311 -9.09 -3.60 -7.92
CA GLU A 311 -10.15 -2.61 -7.71
C GLU A 311 -11.54 -3.28 -7.65
N ASP A 312 -11.81 -4.26 -8.52
CA ASP A 312 -13.04 -5.05 -8.47
C ASP A 312 -13.13 -5.81 -7.13
N SER A 313 -12.04 -6.47 -6.72
CA SER A 313 -11.99 -7.20 -5.44
C SER A 313 -12.14 -6.26 -4.23
N PHE A 314 -11.59 -5.05 -4.30
CA PHE A 314 -11.73 -4.05 -3.24
C PHE A 314 -13.18 -3.58 -3.11
N ILE A 315 -13.86 -3.29 -4.21
CA ILE A 315 -15.27 -2.91 -4.23
C ILE A 315 -16.13 -4.03 -3.65
N GLU A 316 -15.90 -5.27 -4.04
CA GLU A 316 -16.60 -6.45 -3.50
C GLU A 316 -16.43 -6.57 -1.98
N LEU A 317 -15.20 -6.43 -1.48
CA LEU A 317 -14.91 -6.47 -0.04
C LEU A 317 -15.57 -5.33 0.74
N MET A 318 -15.81 -4.18 0.11
CA MET A 318 -16.53 -3.06 0.74
C MET A 318 -18.04 -3.32 0.82
N THR A 319 -18.63 -3.85 -0.26
CA THR A 319 -20.08 -4.05 -0.36
C THR A 319 -20.59 -5.27 0.40
N GLY A 320 -19.75 -6.32 0.53
CA GLY A 320 -20.08 -7.56 1.24
C GLY A 320 -20.04 -7.47 2.77
N ARG A 321 -19.78 -6.30 3.38
CA ARG A 321 -19.79 -6.11 4.84
C ARG A 321 -21.08 -5.44 5.30
N PRO A 322 -21.71 -5.92 6.39
CA PRO A 322 -22.74 -5.15 7.07
C PRO A 322 -22.17 -3.79 7.48
N GLY A 323 -23.00 -2.74 7.33
CA GLY A 323 -22.64 -1.36 7.65
C GLY A 323 -22.18 -1.20 9.11
N PRO A 324 -21.60 -0.03 9.48
CA PRO A 324 -21.01 0.20 10.80
C PRO A 324 -22.01 0.17 11.97
N ASP A 325 -23.31 -0.01 11.72
CA ASP A 325 -24.41 0.03 12.68
C ASP A 325 -25.25 -1.26 12.75
N GLU A 326 -24.80 -2.39 12.21
CA GLU A 326 -25.43 -3.72 12.41
C GLU A 326 -24.59 -4.64 13.29
#